data_ecb8345b9cd2bfa2130f7a4ac08b2eb4
#
_entry.id   ecb8345b9cd2bfa2130f7a4ac08b2eb4
#
_cell.length_a   1.000
_cell.length_b   1.000
_cell.length_c   1.000
_cell.angle_alpha   90.00
_cell.angle_beta   90.00
_cell.angle_gamma   90.00
#
_symmetry.space_group_name_H-M   'P 1'
#
loop_
_entity.id
_entity.type
_entity.pdbx_description
1 polymer ?
#
loop_
_entity_poly.entity_id
_entity_poly.type
_entity_poly.pdbx_seq_one_letter_code
_entity_poly.pdbx_strand_id
1 'polypeptide(L)'
;MTKINFQNVHTMIGADASIEGPIVLNEGIIIYGRVIGDVESKGPVRVAQGAIVEGNITGSDIRLGGFVTGNVKSNGQVVLGKKCKLQGDIIYRKLLIEVGAKFEGKCDLIDIEEQA
;
A
#
# COMPACT_ATOMS: atom_id res chain seq x y z
N MET A 1 -6.62 18.28 -20.22
CA MET A 1 -6.78 17.70 -19.51
C MET A 1 -5.88 17.48 -18.57
N THR A 2 -5.85 17.28 -17.81
CA THR A 2 -5.06 17.24 -17.00
C THR A 2 -4.77 16.11 -16.49
N LYS A 3 -4.48 15.36 -16.88
CA LYS A 3 -4.09 14.26 -16.60
C LYS A 3 -3.06 14.24 -15.67
N ILE A 4 -2.53 15.27 -15.35
CA ILE A 4 -1.46 15.28 -14.63
C ILE A 4 -1.53 14.51 -13.42
N ASN A 5 -2.53 14.57 -12.68
CA ASN A 5 -2.60 13.92 -11.43
C ASN A 5 -2.70 12.44 -11.51
N PHE A 6 -2.90 11.92 -12.70
CA PHE A 6 -3.10 10.50 -12.81
C PHE A 6 -2.02 9.82 -13.61
N GLN A 7 -0.89 10.45 -13.73
CA GLN A 7 0.16 9.85 -14.52
C GLN A 7 0.63 8.55 -13.98
N ASN A 8 0.61 8.38 -12.65
CA ASN A 8 1.09 7.17 -12.05
C ASN A 8 -0.02 6.28 -11.51
N VAL A 9 -1.25 6.57 -11.84
CA VAL A 9 -2.37 5.80 -11.33
C VAL A 9 -3.20 5.37 -12.50
N HIS A 10 -3.22 4.09 -12.79
CA HIS A 10 -3.98 3.56 -13.90
C HIS A 10 -5.14 2.69 -13.43
N THR A 11 -5.24 2.37 -12.17
CA THR A 11 -6.32 1.53 -11.66
C THR A 11 -6.89 2.14 -10.40
N MET A 12 -8.20 2.18 -10.32
CA MET A 12 -8.86 2.72 -9.16
C MET A 12 -9.99 1.78 -8.78
N ILE A 13 -10.07 1.41 -7.51
CA ILE A 13 -11.13 0.57 -7.01
C ILE A 13 -12.03 1.47 -6.18
N GLY A 14 -13.25 1.64 -6.64
CA GLY A 14 -14.19 2.57 -6.01
C GLY A 14 -14.65 2.11 -4.64
N ALA A 15 -15.24 3.02 -3.90
CA ALA A 15 -15.59 2.78 -2.51
C ALA A 15 -16.61 1.68 -2.31
N ASP A 16 -17.47 1.45 -3.30
CA ASP A 16 -18.48 0.42 -3.16
C ASP A 16 -18.07 -0.87 -3.86
N ALA A 17 -16.84 -0.96 -4.32
CA ALA A 17 -16.39 -2.16 -5.01
C ALA A 17 -15.73 -3.12 -4.02
N SER A 18 -15.85 -4.41 -4.31
CA SER A 18 -15.21 -5.44 -3.52
C SER A 18 -14.60 -6.42 -4.51
N ILE A 19 -13.32 -6.68 -4.36
CA ILE A 19 -12.61 -7.54 -5.28
C ILE A 19 -11.99 -8.69 -4.51
N GLU A 20 -12.16 -9.90 -5.01
CA GLU A 20 -11.56 -11.07 -4.43
C GLU A 20 -10.58 -11.65 -5.41
N GLY A 21 -9.41 -11.98 -4.96
CA GLY A 21 -8.38 -12.59 -5.78
C GLY A 21 -7.19 -11.67 -5.94
N PRO A 22 -6.12 -12.17 -6.53
CA PRO A 22 -4.91 -11.36 -6.63
C PRO A 22 -5.04 -10.29 -7.70
N ILE A 23 -4.37 -9.18 -7.47
CA ILE A 23 -4.31 -8.08 -8.42
C ILE A 23 -2.85 -7.87 -8.75
N VAL A 24 -2.53 -7.91 -10.03
CA VAL A 24 -1.16 -7.70 -10.49
C VAL A 24 -1.19 -6.59 -11.51
N LEU A 25 -0.42 -5.55 -11.26
CA LEU A 25 -0.43 -4.36 -12.11
C LEU A 25 0.97 -3.89 -12.43
N ASN A 26 1.13 -3.21 -13.54
CA ASN A 26 2.40 -2.60 -13.87
C ASN A 26 2.45 -1.13 -13.46
N GLU A 27 1.31 -0.53 -13.20
CA GLU A 27 1.22 0.88 -12.87
C GLU A 27 0.55 1.05 -11.51
N GLY A 28 0.35 2.24 -11.09
CA GLY A 28 -0.18 2.48 -9.76
C GLY A 28 -1.64 2.14 -9.59
N ILE A 29 -2.06 2.04 -8.34
CA ILE A 29 -3.43 1.74 -8.00
C ILE A 29 -3.85 2.54 -6.78
N ILE A 30 -5.08 2.99 -6.75
CA ILE A 30 -5.69 3.60 -5.58
C ILE A 30 -6.89 2.76 -5.21
N ILE A 31 -6.96 2.34 -3.95
CA ILE A 31 -8.03 1.50 -3.45
C ILE A 31 -8.87 2.29 -2.48
N TYR A 32 -10.15 2.47 -2.81
CA TYR A 32 -11.10 3.12 -1.91
C TYR A 32 -12.06 2.08 -1.33
N GLY A 33 -12.15 0.91 -1.91
CA GLY A 33 -13.10 -0.10 -1.51
C GLY A 33 -12.43 -1.23 -0.75
N ARG A 34 -12.78 -2.46 -1.09
CA ARG A 34 -12.29 -3.62 -0.36
C ARG A 34 -11.63 -4.58 -1.30
N VAL A 35 -10.48 -5.10 -0.89
CA VAL A 35 -9.76 -6.10 -1.67
C VAL A 35 -9.40 -7.24 -0.76
N ILE A 36 -9.75 -8.46 -1.15
CA ILE A 36 -9.36 -9.65 -0.44
C ILE A 36 -8.47 -10.43 -1.38
N GLY A 37 -7.18 -10.41 -1.12
CA GLY A 37 -6.18 -11.02 -1.97
C GLY A 37 -4.95 -10.16 -2.01
N ASP A 38 -3.91 -10.65 -2.65
CA ASP A 38 -2.66 -9.91 -2.70
C ASP A 38 -2.72 -8.83 -3.76
N VAL A 39 -2.05 -7.72 -3.49
CA VAL A 39 -1.96 -6.62 -4.44
C VAL A 39 -0.49 -6.45 -4.78
N GLU A 40 -0.15 -6.62 -6.04
CA GLU A 40 1.21 -6.47 -6.48
C GLU A 40 1.25 -5.46 -7.61
N SER A 41 2.04 -4.42 -7.46
CA SER A 41 2.16 -3.39 -8.47
C SER A 41 3.61 -2.99 -8.62
N LYS A 42 4.01 -2.65 -9.82
CA LYS A 42 5.34 -2.09 -10.01
C LYS A 42 5.32 -0.60 -9.77
N GLY A 43 4.17 -0.01 -9.66
CA GLY A 43 4.02 1.41 -9.35
C GLY A 43 3.58 1.63 -7.93
N PRO A 44 3.13 2.82 -7.61
CA PRO A 44 2.70 3.13 -6.24
C PRO A 44 1.37 2.49 -5.90
N VAL A 45 1.18 2.14 -4.63
CA VAL A 45 -0.06 1.59 -4.14
C VAL A 45 -0.58 2.52 -3.05
N ARG A 46 -1.82 2.94 -3.17
CA ARG A 46 -2.42 3.80 -2.17
C ARG A 46 -3.70 3.18 -1.68
N VAL A 47 -3.79 2.97 -0.38
CA VAL A 47 -5.02 2.48 0.25
C VAL A 47 -5.64 3.66 0.95
N ALA A 48 -6.77 4.13 0.45
CA ALA A 48 -7.39 5.34 0.95
C ALA A 48 -8.04 5.12 2.32
N GLN A 49 -8.34 6.21 2.96
CA GLN A 49 -8.98 6.15 4.26
C GLN A 49 -10.33 5.45 4.11
N GLY A 50 -10.59 4.49 4.95
CA GLY A 50 -11.83 3.71 4.88
C GLY A 50 -11.74 2.47 4.02
N ALA A 51 -10.70 2.32 3.23
CA ALA A 51 -10.54 1.12 2.41
C ALA A 51 -10.06 -0.04 3.27
N ILE A 52 -10.26 -1.25 2.78
CA ILE A 52 -9.88 -2.45 3.50
C ILE A 52 -9.14 -3.37 2.54
N VAL A 53 -7.98 -3.83 2.95
CA VAL A 53 -7.22 -4.79 2.16
C VAL A 53 -6.84 -5.96 3.07
N GLU A 54 -7.19 -7.17 2.65
CA GLU A 54 -6.81 -8.37 3.36
C GLU A 54 -5.92 -9.17 2.42
N GLY A 55 -4.63 -9.08 2.60
CA GLY A 55 -3.66 -9.73 1.74
C GLY A 55 -2.36 -8.95 1.76
N ASN A 56 -1.38 -9.44 1.04
CA ASN A 56 -0.09 -8.80 1.02
C ASN A 56 -0.06 -7.71 -0.04
N ILE A 57 0.69 -6.64 0.23
CA ILE A 57 0.79 -5.53 -0.71
C ILE A 57 2.25 -5.34 -1.08
N THR A 58 2.52 -5.28 -2.37
CA THR A 58 3.86 -5.01 -2.89
C THR A 58 3.76 -3.86 -3.87
N GLY A 59 4.62 -2.87 -3.71
CA GLY A 59 4.62 -1.72 -4.61
C GLY A 59 5.90 -0.94 -4.52
N SER A 60 6.07 0.02 -5.43
CA SER A 60 7.26 0.85 -5.41
C SER A 60 7.19 1.83 -4.23
N ASP A 61 6.05 2.44 -4.01
CA ASP A 61 5.80 3.27 -2.85
C ASP A 61 4.43 2.90 -2.35
N ILE A 62 4.25 2.86 -1.05
CA ILE A 62 2.98 2.42 -0.49
C ILE A 62 2.51 3.45 0.52
N ARG A 63 1.28 3.88 0.36
CA ARG A 63 0.68 4.81 1.32
C ARG A 63 -0.60 4.18 1.83
N LEU A 64 -0.69 4.01 3.14
CA LEU A 64 -1.82 3.34 3.75
C LEU A 64 -2.61 4.31 4.59
N GLY A 65 -3.88 4.44 4.29
CA GLY A 65 -4.78 5.28 5.08
C GLY A 65 -5.97 4.53 5.63
N GLY A 66 -6.10 3.25 5.26
CA GLY A 66 -7.22 2.44 5.69
C GLY A 66 -6.79 1.25 6.51
N PHE A 67 -7.54 0.16 6.44
CA PHE A 67 -7.25 -1.02 7.22
C PHE A 67 -6.57 -2.05 6.33
N VAL A 68 -5.44 -2.56 6.77
CA VAL A 68 -4.69 -3.55 6.00
C VAL A 68 -4.31 -4.69 6.93
N THR A 69 -4.59 -5.91 6.49
CA THR A 69 -4.20 -7.12 7.21
C THR A 69 -3.35 -7.93 6.25
N GLY A 70 -2.06 -8.04 6.54
CA GLY A 70 -1.13 -8.75 5.67
C GLY A 70 0.20 -8.04 5.67
N ASN A 71 1.13 -8.54 4.90
CA ASN A 71 2.47 -7.99 4.87
C ASN A 71 2.59 -6.94 3.77
N VAL A 72 3.42 -5.95 4.02
CA VAL A 72 3.61 -4.85 3.09
C VAL A 72 5.08 -4.81 2.72
N LYS A 73 5.37 -4.79 1.43
CA LYS A 73 6.75 -4.75 0.96
C LYS A 73 6.89 -3.64 -0.06
N SER A 74 7.85 -2.76 0.15
CA SER A 74 8.09 -1.66 -0.76
C SER A 74 9.57 -1.51 -1.01
N ASN A 75 9.93 -1.20 -2.25
CA ASN A 75 11.31 -0.88 -2.56
C ASN A 75 11.58 0.59 -2.31
N GLY A 76 10.61 1.35 -1.95
CA GLY A 76 10.75 2.77 -1.68
C GLY A 76 10.19 3.12 -0.33
N GLN A 77 9.25 4.04 -0.30
CA GLN A 77 8.75 4.57 0.94
C GLN A 77 7.41 3.96 1.31
N VAL A 78 7.22 3.67 2.59
CA VAL A 78 5.94 3.26 3.12
C VAL A 78 5.48 4.37 4.06
N VAL A 79 4.28 4.88 3.85
CA VAL A 79 3.70 5.91 4.70
C VAL A 79 2.46 5.34 5.36
N LEU A 80 2.41 5.37 6.67
CA LEU A 80 1.23 4.98 7.42
C LEU A 80 0.53 6.24 7.86
N GLY A 81 -0.59 6.53 7.24
CA GLY A 81 -1.36 7.74 7.56
C GLY A 81 -2.04 7.64 8.89
N LYS A 82 -2.50 8.76 9.39
CA LYS A 82 -3.02 8.82 10.76
C LYS A 82 -4.25 7.97 11.00
N LYS A 83 -4.97 7.59 9.96
CA LYS A 83 -6.14 6.74 10.14
C LYS A 83 -5.84 5.29 9.76
N CYS A 84 -4.60 4.98 9.49
CA CYS A 84 -4.21 3.65 9.07
C CYS A 84 -4.22 2.68 10.23
N LYS A 85 -4.60 1.43 9.94
CA LYS A 85 -4.46 0.37 10.90
C LYS A 85 -3.89 -0.81 10.14
N LEU A 86 -2.69 -1.22 10.49
CA LEU A 86 -2.00 -2.28 9.79
C LEU A 86 -1.67 -3.41 10.75
N GLN A 87 -2.00 -4.63 10.35
CA GLN A 87 -1.59 -5.81 11.08
C GLN A 87 -0.78 -6.66 10.13
N GLY A 88 0.49 -6.83 10.42
CA GLY A 88 1.40 -7.59 9.58
C GLY A 88 2.78 -6.96 9.59
N ASP A 89 3.67 -7.49 8.78
CA ASP A 89 5.03 -7.03 8.76
C ASP A 89 5.26 -6.07 7.61
N ILE A 90 6.19 -5.15 7.79
CA ILE A 90 6.53 -4.20 6.75
C ILE A 90 8.00 -4.35 6.40
N ILE A 91 8.28 -4.41 5.10
CA ILE A 91 9.65 -4.36 4.59
C ILE A 91 9.73 -3.08 3.78
N TYR A 92 10.67 -2.19 4.11
CA TYR A 92 10.70 -0.86 3.53
C TYR A 92 12.10 -0.36 3.31
N ARG A 93 12.22 0.68 2.52
CA ARG A 93 13.47 1.39 2.41
C ARG A 93 13.38 2.68 3.23
N LYS A 94 12.23 3.35 3.21
CA LYS A 94 11.94 4.47 4.08
C LYS A 94 10.59 4.25 4.69
N LEU A 95 10.42 4.59 5.95
CA LEU A 95 9.16 4.42 6.64
C LEU A 95 8.78 5.71 7.34
N LEU A 96 7.57 6.17 7.10
CA LEU A 96 7.04 7.32 7.78
C LEU A 96 5.73 6.92 8.43
N ILE A 97 5.61 7.12 9.72
CA ILE A 97 4.40 6.79 10.46
C ILE A 97 3.86 8.07 11.05
N GLU A 98 2.65 8.45 10.65
CA GLU A 98 2.04 9.66 11.16
C GLU A 98 1.42 9.42 12.51
N VAL A 99 1.29 10.48 13.30
CA VAL A 99 0.69 10.36 14.61
C VAL A 99 -0.75 9.91 14.45
N GLY A 100 -1.13 8.89 15.20
CA GLY A 100 -2.48 8.32 15.09
C GLY A 100 -2.52 7.00 14.36
N ALA A 101 -1.51 6.70 13.56
CA ALA A 101 -1.48 5.42 12.87
C ALA A 101 -1.32 4.28 13.87
N LYS A 102 -1.94 3.14 13.57
CA LYS A 102 -1.82 1.96 14.41
C LYS A 102 -1.14 0.86 13.63
N PHE A 103 -0.16 0.25 14.25
CA PHE A 103 0.60 -0.77 13.56
C PHE A 103 0.95 -1.90 14.52
N GLU A 104 0.69 -3.13 14.10
CA GLU A 104 1.06 -4.30 14.86
C GLU A 104 1.85 -5.22 13.95
N GLY A 105 3.07 -5.53 14.31
CA GLY A 105 3.91 -6.39 13.50
C GLY A 105 5.35 -5.96 13.59
N LYS A 106 6.14 -6.34 12.60
CA LYS A 106 7.53 -6.01 12.56
C LYS A 106 7.83 -5.09 11.41
N CYS A 107 8.79 -4.19 11.61
CA CYS A 107 9.27 -3.34 10.55
C CYS A 107 10.70 -3.71 10.27
N ASP A 108 10.99 -4.12 9.05
CA ASP A 108 12.33 -4.47 8.65
C ASP A 108 12.77 -3.59 7.50
N LEU A 109 13.97 -3.06 7.62
CA LEU A 109 14.55 -2.28 6.54
C LEU A 109 14.95 -3.24 5.45
N ILE A 110 14.66 -2.89 4.22
CA ILE A 110 15.03 -3.75 3.12
C ILE A 110 16.53 -3.89 3.13
N ASP A 111 17.02 -5.08 2.76
CA ASP A 111 18.42 -5.35 2.80
C ASP A 111 19.11 -4.46 1.80
N ILE A 112 19.98 -3.61 2.30
CA ILE A 112 20.67 -2.72 1.42
C ILE A 112 22.12 -2.78 1.58
N GLU A 113 22.65 -3.83 2.13
CA GLU A 113 24.04 -3.84 2.30
C GLU A 113 24.72 -3.82 1.05
N GLU A 114 24.10 -4.08 0.03
CA GLU A 114 24.78 -4.03 -1.21
C GLU A 114 25.19 -2.66 -1.49
N GLN A 115 24.71 -1.69 -0.83
CA GLN A 115 25.19 -0.48 -1.12
C GLN A 115 26.30 -0.14 -0.34
N ALA A 116 26.72 -0.85 0.45
CA ALA A 116 27.89 -0.51 1.24
C ALA A 116 29.14 -0.48 0.37
#